data_4fb3bc810a7568c3f388ee6ef48ff6a4
#
_entry.id   4fb3bc810a7568c3f388ee6ef48ff6a4
#
_cell.length_a   1.000
_cell.length_b   1.000
_cell.length_c   1.000
_cell.angle_alpha   90.00
_cell.angle_beta   90.00
_cell.angle_gamma   90.00
#
_symmetry.space_group_name_H-M   'P 1'
#
loop_
_entity.id
_entity.type
_entity.pdbx_description
1 polymer ?
#
loop_
_entity_poly.entity_id
_entity_poly.type
_entity_poly.pdbx_seq_one_letter_code
_entity_poly.pdbx_strand_id
1 'polypeptide(L)'
;MSFIAKQSFSNIIIILFAFTLGALNTLVFYPSIIGAEFYGIILILLAQSNIIQPIFSFGLQHSVIKFFSSVNSKKEKDEILILSLILPLVIIVPLSILFLLNYNFIGNYLSTENPAIKNYIYLIFSIAISTAYFEIFYSWCKVQKKTVFGNFLKEFYQRLLITILLLLYFFDLIDFKYFSYLLIFGYYLRLIMIILYSLSIYRPDFKIGVPLNIKEIL
;
A
#
# COMPACT_ATOMS: atom_id res chain seq x y z
N MET A 1 7.93 -28.90 13.31
CA MET A 1 6.93 -27.88 12.98
C MET A 1 6.71 -27.87 11.46
N SER A 2 5.46 -27.93 11.00
CA SER A 2 5.18 -27.84 9.56
C SER A 2 5.59 -26.46 9.03
N PHE A 3 5.91 -26.37 7.73
CA PHE A 3 6.28 -25.11 7.07
C PHE A 3 5.23 -23.99 7.29
N ILE A 4 3.95 -24.35 7.23
CA ILE A 4 2.83 -23.43 7.47
C ILE A 4 2.82 -22.94 8.92
N ALA A 5 3.03 -23.83 9.90
CA ALA A 5 3.07 -23.45 11.31
C ALA A 5 4.22 -22.46 11.62
N LYS A 6 5.39 -22.65 10.99
CA LYS A 6 6.53 -21.71 11.12
C LYS A 6 6.18 -20.33 10.56
N GLN A 7 5.56 -20.26 9.39
CA GLN A 7 5.12 -18.97 8.82
C GLN A 7 4.06 -18.28 9.66
N SER A 8 3.07 -19.04 10.16
CA SER A 8 2.03 -18.49 11.02
C SER A 8 2.62 -17.91 12.31
N PHE A 9 3.55 -18.62 12.94
CA PHE A 9 4.24 -18.12 14.13
C PHE A 9 5.04 -16.83 13.86
N SER A 10 5.79 -16.81 12.74
CA SER A 10 6.53 -15.60 12.33
C SER A 10 5.58 -14.42 12.08
N ASN A 11 4.44 -14.66 11.42
CA ASN A 11 3.44 -13.63 11.16
C ASN A 11 2.84 -13.07 12.47
N ILE A 12 2.57 -13.92 13.47
CA ILE A 12 2.08 -13.48 14.78
C ILE A 12 3.09 -12.58 15.47
N ILE A 13 4.36 -12.95 15.48
CA ILE A 13 5.44 -12.14 16.07
C ILE A 13 5.51 -10.76 15.38
N ILE A 14 5.49 -10.73 14.05
CA ILE A 14 5.50 -9.48 13.29
C ILE A 14 4.32 -8.58 13.68
N ILE A 15 3.11 -9.14 13.76
CA ILE A 15 1.91 -8.39 14.14
C ILE A 15 1.99 -7.85 15.56
N LEU A 16 2.51 -8.62 16.51
CA LEU A 16 2.68 -8.17 17.91
C LEU A 16 3.65 -6.98 17.98
N PHE A 17 4.82 -7.08 17.36
CA PHE A 17 5.78 -5.96 17.31
C PHE A 17 5.19 -4.75 16.59
N ALA A 18 4.49 -4.98 15.48
CA ALA A 18 3.84 -3.92 14.74
C ALA A 18 2.77 -3.21 15.58
N PHE A 19 1.93 -3.97 16.30
CA PHE A 19 0.91 -3.42 17.18
C PHE A 19 1.54 -2.56 18.30
N THR A 20 2.56 -3.09 18.98
CA THR A 20 3.27 -2.36 20.03
C THR A 20 3.85 -1.05 19.52
N LEU A 21 4.55 -1.09 18.36
CA LEU A 21 5.13 0.11 17.76
C LEU A 21 4.05 1.10 17.30
N GLY A 22 2.94 0.59 16.74
CA GLY A 22 1.81 1.41 16.35
C GLY A 22 1.14 2.10 17.55
N ALA A 23 0.99 1.41 18.66
CA ALA A 23 0.47 1.97 19.92
C ALA A 23 1.40 3.07 20.45
N LEU A 24 2.72 2.84 20.48
CA LEU A 24 3.71 3.85 20.87
C LEU A 24 3.64 5.09 19.96
N ASN A 25 3.56 4.90 18.65
CA ASN A 25 3.40 6.01 17.72
C ASN A 25 2.14 6.82 18.03
N THR A 26 0.99 6.15 18.20
CA THR A 26 -0.30 6.83 18.31
C THR A 26 -0.49 7.48 19.69
N LEU A 27 -0.08 6.82 20.76
CA LEU A 27 -0.34 7.28 22.13
C LEU A 27 0.75 8.19 22.68
N VAL A 28 1.98 8.05 22.17
CA VAL A 28 3.15 8.76 22.74
C VAL A 28 3.76 9.70 21.70
N PHE A 29 4.25 9.19 20.59
CA PHE A 29 5.09 9.97 19.69
C PHE A 29 4.34 11.06 18.92
N TYR A 30 3.18 10.76 18.36
CA TYR A 30 2.41 11.79 17.66
C TYR A 30 2.02 12.96 18.56
N PRO A 31 1.39 12.73 19.76
CA PRO A 31 0.99 13.84 20.60
C PRO A 31 2.16 14.66 21.14
N SER A 32 3.30 14.00 21.45
CA SER A 32 4.44 14.66 22.08
C SER A 32 5.39 15.34 21.10
N ILE A 33 5.45 14.90 19.84
CA ILE A 33 6.47 15.35 18.88
C ILE A 33 5.89 16.32 17.85
N ILE A 34 4.75 15.97 17.24
CA ILE A 34 4.31 16.64 16.00
C ILE A 34 3.16 17.63 16.22
N GLY A 35 2.47 17.52 17.37
CA GLY A 35 1.30 18.32 17.70
C GLY A 35 0.01 17.90 16.98
N ALA A 36 -1.13 18.41 17.46
CA ALA A 36 -2.45 17.97 17.02
C ALA A 36 -2.73 18.29 15.55
N GLU A 37 -2.28 19.44 15.05
CA GLU A 37 -2.52 19.89 13.68
C GLU A 37 -1.89 18.95 12.64
N PHE A 38 -0.59 18.70 12.74
CA PHE A 38 0.13 17.83 11.80
C PHE A 38 -0.23 16.35 11.99
N TYR A 39 -0.52 15.94 13.22
CA TYR A 39 -1.06 14.59 13.48
C TYR A 39 -2.39 14.37 12.75
N GLY A 40 -3.30 15.36 12.83
CA GLY A 40 -4.56 15.33 12.09
C GLY A 40 -4.37 15.19 10.58
N ILE A 41 -3.40 15.92 10.00
CA ILE A 41 -3.06 15.80 8.57
C ILE A 41 -2.64 14.36 8.23
N ILE A 42 -1.70 13.78 8.97
CA ILE A 42 -1.21 12.41 8.72
C ILE A 42 -2.36 11.39 8.80
N LEU A 43 -3.21 11.50 9.82
CA LEU A 43 -4.37 10.60 9.98
C LEU A 43 -5.31 10.67 8.79
N ILE A 44 -5.67 11.87 8.33
CA ILE A 44 -6.55 12.05 7.18
C ILE A 44 -5.90 11.51 5.91
N LEU A 45 -4.63 11.82 5.66
CA LEU A 45 -3.91 11.31 4.48
C LEU A 45 -3.92 9.79 4.43
N LEU A 46 -3.60 9.12 5.53
CA LEU A 46 -3.54 7.66 5.59
C LEU A 46 -4.95 7.04 5.56
N ALA A 47 -5.92 7.60 6.25
CA ALA A 47 -7.30 7.11 6.26
C ALA A 47 -7.94 7.20 4.87
N GLN A 48 -7.85 8.37 4.21
CA GLN A 48 -8.40 8.55 2.87
C GLN A 48 -7.68 7.68 1.82
N SER A 49 -6.37 7.53 1.93
CA SER A 49 -5.61 6.62 1.05
C SER A 49 -6.07 5.17 1.20
N ASN A 50 -6.38 4.72 2.42
CA ASN A 50 -6.89 3.37 2.69
C ASN A 50 -8.31 3.16 2.17
N ILE A 51 -9.15 4.21 2.11
CA ILE A 51 -10.50 4.16 1.52
C ILE A 51 -10.41 4.07 -0.01
N ILE A 52 -9.50 4.82 -0.63
CA ILE A 52 -9.34 4.87 -2.10
C ILE A 52 -8.60 3.62 -2.62
N GLN A 53 -7.69 3.04 -1.85
CA GLN A 53 -6.87 1.90 -2.25
C GLN A 53 -7.67 0.70 -2.82
N PRO A 54 -8.79 0.23 -2.19
CA PRO A 54 -9.58 -0.85 -2.76
C PRO A 54 -10.22 -0.53 -4.11
N ILE A 55 -10.56 0.74 -4.34
CA ILE A 55 -11.09 1.21 -5.63
C ILE A 55 -9.99 1.11 -6.68
N PHE A 56 -8.78 1.57 -6.38
CA PHE A 56 -7.64 1.52 -7.29
C PHE A 56 -7.18 0.09 -7.60
N SER A 57 -7.21 -0.80 -6.61
CA SER A 57 -6.86 -2.21 -6.83
C SER A 57 -7.98 -3.00 -7.50
N PHE A 58 -9.21 -2.45 -7.58
CA PHE A 58 -10.40 -3.11 -8.14
C PHE A 58 -10.65 -4.52 -7.57
N GLY A 59 -10.25 -4.77 -6.33
CA GLY A 59 -10.35 -6.08 -5.71
C GLY A 59 -9.45 -7.17 -6.32
N LEU A 60 -8.54 -6.82 -7.23
CA LEU A 60 -7.70 -7.77 -7.98
C LEU A 60 -6.78 -8.60 -7.08
N GLN A 61 -6.39 -8.10 -5.91
CA GLN A 61 -5.66 -8.89 -4.92
C GLN A 61 -6.45 -10.14 -4.48
N HIS A 62 -7.77 -10.09 -4.45
CA HIS A 62 -8.63 -11.24 -4.13
C HIS A 62 -8.82 -12.14 -5.35
N SER A 63 -8.97 -11.56 -6.54
CA SER A 63 -9.08 -12.28 -7.80
C SER A 63 -7.81 -13.10 -8.07
N VAL A 64 -6.61 -12.54 -7.86
CA VAL A 64 -5.35 -13.27 -7.97
C VAL A 64 -5.35 -14.50 -7.04
N ILE A 65 -5.74 -14.35 -5.77
CA ILE A 65 -5.76 -15.48 -4.82
C ILE A 65 -6.74 -16.57 -5.28
N LYS A 66 -7.93 -16.19 -5.73
CA LYS A 66 -8.98 -17.13 -6.16
C LYS A 66 -8.59 -17.85 -7.45
N PHE A 67 -8.28 -17.12 -8.49
CA PHE A 67 -8.11 -17.68 -9.84
C PHE A 67 -6.74 -18.33 -10.06
N PHE A 68 -5.67 -17.78 -9.50
CA PHE A 68 -4.34 -18.38 -9.61
C PHE A 68 -4.32 -19.83 -9.07
N SER A 69 -5.10 -20.10 -8.02
CA SER A 69 -5.20 -21.42 -7.40
C SER A 69 -6.10 -22.39 -8.17
N SER A 70 -7.01 -21.90 -9.01
CA SER A 70 -7.96 -22.72 -9.79
C SER A 70 -7.41 -23.18 -11.13
N VAL A 71 -6.34 -22.53 -11.64
CA VAL A 71 -5.74 -22.89 -12.93
C VAL A 71 -4.44 -23.67 -12.75
N ASN A 72 -4.18 -24.61 -13.68
CA ASN A 72 -3.00 -25.46 -13.64
C ASN A 72 -1.91 -25.05 -14.64
N SER A 73 -2.30 -24.45 -15.75
CA SER A 73 -1.41 -24.01 -16.81
C SER A 73 -0.55 -22.83 -16.37
N LYS A 74 0.74 -22.89 -16.66
CA LYS A 74 1.65 -21.76 -16.39
C LYS A 74 1.19 -20.50 -17.16
N LYS A 75 0.75 -20.68 -18.41
CA LYS A 75 0.27 -19.59 -19.26
C LYS A 75 -0.90 -18.85 -18.62
N GLU A 76 -1.93 -19.57 -18.15
CA GLU A 76 -3.10 -18.97 -17.50
C GLU A 76 -2.70 -18.24 -16.20
N LYS A 77 -1.77 -18.79 -15.41
CA LYS A 77 -1.24 -18.13 -14.22
C LYS A 77 -0.55 -16.82 -14.55
N ASP A 78 0.27 -16.81 -15.60
CA ASP A 78 0.96 -15.61 -16.07
C ASP A 78 -0.02 -14.56 -16.58
N GLU A 79 -1.05 -14.98 -17.32
CA GLU A 79 -2.13 -14.10 -17.80
C GLU A 79 -2.89 -13.43 -16.64
N ILE A 80 -3.24 -14.19 -15.58
CA ILE A 80 -3.91 -13.64 -14.39
C ILE A 80 -3.03 -12.58 -13.73
N LEU A 81 -1.73 -12.86 -13.58
CA LEU A 81 -0.81 -11.91 -12.95
C LEU A 81 -0.62 -10.65 -13.80
N ILE A 82 -0.44 -10.78 -15.11
CA ILE A 82 -0.30 -9.64 -16.03
C ILE A 82 -1.58 -8.79 -16.01
N LEU A 83 -2.75 -9.44 -16.11
CA LEU A 83 -4.03 -8.75 -16.07
C LEU A 83 -4.21 -7.96 -14.77
N SER A 84 -3.78 -8.53 -13.64
CA SER A 84 -3.84 -7.85 -12.33
C SER A 84 -2.97 -6.59 -12.24
N LEU A 85 -1.98 -6.43 -13.12
CA LEU A 85 -1.18 -5.21 -13.21
C LEU A 85 -1.78 -4.16 -14.15
N ILE A 86 -2.46 -4.60 -15.21
CA ILE A 86 -3.00 -3.70 -16.24
C ILE A 86 -4.36 -3.14 -15.85
N LEU A 87 -5.26 -3.96 -15.32
CA LEU A 87 -6.63 -3.54 -14.98
C LEU A 87 -6.71 -2.35 -14.01
N PRO A 88 -5.86 -2.24 -12.96
CA PRO A 88 -5.88 -1.07 -12.10
C PRO A 88 -5.67 0.24 -12.86
N LEU A 89 -4.86 0.24 -13.93
CA LEU A 89 -4.59 1.45 -14.72
C LEU A 89 -5.87 2.00 -15.37
N VAL A 90 -6.79 1.12 -15.78
CA VAL A 90 -8.07 1.50 -16.39
C VAL A 90 -8.92 2.34 -15.43
N ILE A 91 -8.74 2.18 -14.12
CA ILE A 91 -9.46 2.93 -13.09
C ILE A 91 -8.61 4.08 -12.55
N ILE A 92 -7.33 3.83 -12.26
CA ILE A 92 -6.43 4.83 -11.71
C ILE A 92 -6.30 6.03 -12.64
N VAL A 93 -6.14 5.81 -13.95
CA VAL A 93 -5.92 6.91 -14.91
C VAL A 93 -7.13 7.86 -14.97
N PRO A 94 -8.38 7.41 -15.24
CA PRO A 94 -9.54 8.29 -15.24
C PRO A 94 -9.79 8.98 -13.89
N LEU A 95 -9.66 8.24 -12.78
CA LEU A 95 -9.87 8.82 -11.45
C LEU A 95 -8.79 9.84 -11.09
N SER A 96 -7.55 9.62 -11.51
CA SER A 96 -6.48 10.62 -11.32
C SER A 96 -6.74 11.89 -12.14
N ILE A 97 -7.25 11.77 -13.36
CA ILE A 97 -7.65 12.92 -14.18
C ILE A 97 -8.81 13.67 -13.51
N LEU A 98 -9.85 12.96 -13.06
CA LEU A 98 -10.98 13.56 -12.35
C LEU A 98 -10.53 14.26 -11.05
N PHE A 99 -9.59 13.67 -10.33
CA PHE A 99 -9.01 14.31 -9.14
C PHE A 99 -8.28 15.60 -9.48
N LEU A 100 -7.44 15.60 -10.53
CA LEU A 100 -6.72 16.79 -10.95
C LEU A 100 -7.65 17.91 -11.40
N LEU A 101 -8.73 17.58 -12.13
CA LEU A 101 -9.74 18.55 -12.57
C LEU A 101 -10.53 19.13 -11.39
N ASN A 102 -10.75 18.36 -10.33
CA ASN A 102 -11.52 18.77 -9.15
C ASN A 102 -10.64 19.06 -7.92
N TYR A 103 -9.33 19.26 -8.11
CA TYR A 103 -8.36 19.41 -7.01
C TYR A 103 -8.78 20.47 -5.99
N ASN A 104 -9.23 21.66 -6.46
CA ASN A 104 -9.66 22.74 -5.58
C ASN A 104 -10.93 22.41 -4.81
N PHE A 105 -11.90 21.73 -5.43
CA PHE A 105 -13.14 21.31 -4.78
C PHE A 105 -12.85 20.29 -3.66
N ILE A 106 -12.11 19.25 -3.98
CA ILE A 106 -11.70 18.22 -3.01
C ILE A 106 -10.85 18.84 -1.91
N GLY A 107 -9.95 19.75 -2.31
CA GLY A 107 -9.11 20.49 -1.39
C GLY A 107 -9.91 21.29 -0.37
N ASN A 108 -10.86 22.07 -0.81
CA ASN A 108 -11.71 22.87 0.05
C ASN A 108 -12.58 21.99 0.97
N TYR A 109 -13.10 20.87 0.47
CA TYR A 109 -13.91 19.95 1.26
C TYR A 109 -13.10 19.28 2.39
N LEU A 110 -11.91 18.75 2.08
CA LEU A 110 -11.06 18.08 3.08
C LEU A 110 -10.36 19.05 4.05
N SER A 111 -10.24 20.32 3.67
CA SER A 111 -9.57 21.35 4.49
C SER A 111 -10.53 22.14 5.40
N THR A 112 -11.80 21.75 5.50
CA THR A 112 -12.80 22.46 6.31
C THR A 112 -12.40 22.55 7.77
N GLU A 113 -11.90 21.45 8.33
CA GLU A 113 -11.47 21.37 9.74
C GLU A 113 -10.00 21.80 9.92
N ASN A 114 -9.16 21.57 8.91
CA ASN A 114 -7.74 21.88 8.96
C ASN A 114 -7.25 22.40 7.59
N PRO A 115 -7.11 23.74 7.43
CA PRO A 115 -6.72 24.37 6.16
C PRO A 115 -5.36 23.90 5.62
N ALA A 116 -4.43 23.49 6.48
CA ALA A 116 -3.10 23.05 6.07
C ALA A 116 -3.13 21.74 5.23
N ILE A 117 -4.19 20.93 5.34
CA ILE A 117 -4.37 19.69 4.56
C ILE A 117 -4.34 19.97 3.06
N LYS A 118 -4.84 21.14 2.61
CA LYS A 118 -4.92 21.49 1.19
C LYS A 118 -3.58 21.32 0.46
N ASN A 119 -2.48 21.58 1.13
CA ASN A 119 -1.13 21.48 0.56
C ASN A 119 -0.65 20.03 0.39
N TYR A 120 -1.33 19.06 1.00
CA TYR A 120 -0.89 17.66 1.08
C TYR A 120 -1.85 16.66 0.43
N ILE A 121 -2.97 17.11 -0.15
CA ILE A 121 -4.03 16.24 -0.68
C ILE A 121 -3.53 15.30 -1.78
N TYR A 122 -2.59 15.75 -2.62
CA TYR A 122 -1.98 14.91 -3.67
C TYR A 122 -1.29 13.66 -3.11
N LEU A 123 -0.89 13.68 -1.83
CA LEU A 123 -0.28 12.53 -1.14
C LEU A 123 -1.28 11.38 -1.00
N ILE A 124 -2.57 11.67 -0.82
CA ILE A 124 -3.63 10.67 -0.67
C ILE A 124 -3.64 9.72 -1.87
N PHE A 125 -3.65 10.29 -3.07
CA PHE A 125 -3.66 9.51 -4.31
C PHE A 125 -2.35 8.75 -4.51
N SER A 126 -1.22 9.39 -4.25
CA SER A 126 0.10 8.78 -4.38
C SER A 126 0.25 7.56 -3.45
N ILE A 127 -0.15 7.68 -2.19
CA ILE A 127 -0.11 6.59 -1.21
C ILE A 127 -1.12 5.50 -1.60
N ALA A 128 -2.32 5.87 -2.05
CA ALA A 128 -3.35 4.91 -2.46
C ALA A 128 -2.89 4.05 -3.66
N ILE A 129 -2.27 4.67 -4.68
CA ILE A 129 -1.70 3.95 -5.84
C ILE A 129 -0.60 2.98 -5.38
N SER A 130 0.35 3.46 -4.60
CA SER A 130 1.44 2.63 -4.09
C SER A 130 0.90 1.44 -3.28
N THR A 131 -0.11 1.68 -2.43
CA THR A 131 -0.71 0.63 -1.59
C THR A 131 -1.56 -0.35 -2.40
N ALA A 132 -2.27 0.11 -3.45
CA ALA A 132 -3.04 -0.75 -4.33
C ALA A 132 -2.13 -1.77 -5.04
N TYR A 133 -1.04 -1.31 -5.65
CA TYR A 133 -0.07 -2.21 -6.28
C TYR A 133 0.67 -3.10 -5.27
N PHE A 134 0.97 -2.58 -4.07
CA PHE A 134 1.53 -3.38 -3.00
C PHE A 134 0.64 -4.59 -2.67
N GLU A 135 -0.67 -4.41 -2.50
CA GLU A 135 -1.61 -5.50 -2.19
C GLU A 135 -1.69 -6.53 -3.33
N ILE A 136 -1.62 -6.09 -4.59
CA ILE A 136 -1.59 -6.98 -5.75
C ILE A 136 -0.31 -7.85 -5.71
N PHE A 137 0.87 -7.27 -5.58
CA PHE A 137 2.13 -8.03 -5.51
C PHE A 137 2.22 -8.89 -4.25
N TYR A 138 1.65 -8.43 -3.15
CA TYR A 138 1.56 -9.26 -1.95
C TYR A 138 0.66 -10.48 -2.16
N SER A 139 -0.41 -10.35 -2.95
CA SER A 139 -1.24 -11.49 -3.33
C SER A 139 -0.48 -12.56 -4.12
N TRP A 140 0.51 -12.17 -4.97
CA TRP A 140 1.41 -13.13 -5.63
C TRP A 140 2.22 -13.93 -4.61
N CYS A 141 2.71 -13.26 -3.56
CA CYS A 141 3.42 -13.95 -2.47
C CYS A 141 2.49 -14.91 -1.70
N LYS A 142 1.22 -14.52 -1.48
CA LYS A 142 0.22 -15.36 -0.78
C LYS A 142 -0.07 -16.65 -1.54
N VAL A 143 -0.29 -16.60 -2.86
CA VAL A 143 -0.56 -17.80 -3.67
C VAL A 143 0.65 -18.74 -3.75
N GLN A 144 1.87 -18.20 -3.57
CA GLN A 144 3.10 -18.99 -3.47
C GLN A 144 3.41 -19.45 -2.03
N LYS A 145 2.51 -19.22 -1.07
CA LYS A 145 2.70 -19.55 0.36
C LYS A 145 3.96 -18.90 0.96
N LYS A 146 4.34 -17.71 0.51
CA LYS A 146 5.50 -16.92 0.98
C LYS A 146 5.03 -15.59 1.57
N THR A 147 4.32 -15.65 2.72
CA THR A 147 3.59 -14.49 3.27
C THR A 147 4.39 -13.63 4.23
N VAL A 148 5.45 -14.16 4.85
CA VAL A 148 6.12 -13.53 6.00
C VAL A 148 6.71 -12.16 5.64
N PHE A 149 7.45 -12.06 4.53
CA PHE A 149 8.06 -10.79 4.14
C PHE A 149 7.02 -9.74 3.74
N GLY A 150 5.98 -10.13 2.98
CA GLY A 150 4.90 -9.22 2.64
C GLY A 150 4.11 -8.74 3.86
N ASN A 151 3.88 -9.63 4.85
CA ASN A 151 3.26 -9.26 6.11
C ASN A 151 4.15 -8.30 6.93
N PHE A 152 5.46 -8.54 6.97
CA PHE A 152 6.41 -7.60 7.57
C PHE A 152 6.32 -6.21 6.95
N LEU A 153 6.32 -6.13 5.61
CA LEU A 153 6.20 -4.86 4.89
C LEU A 153 4.82 -4.19 5.10
N LYS A 154 3.77 -4.98 5.25
CA LYS A 154 2.42 -4.48 5.46
C LYS A 154 2.21 -3.93 6.86
N GLU A 155 2.61 -4.69 7.88
CA GLU A 155 2.25 -4.42 9.26
C GLU A 155 3.34 -3.65 10.03
N PHE A 156 4.58 -4.11 9.96
CA PHE A 156 5.66 -3.56 10.76
C PHE A 156 6.37 -2.38 10.08
N TYR A 157 6.74 -2.54 8.81
CA TYR A 157 7.52 -1.54 8.08
C TYR A 157 6.86 -0.14 8.07
N GLN A 158 5.55 -0.06 7.85
CA GLN A 158 4.84 1.23 7.83
C GLN A 158 4.93 1.96 9.16
N ARG A 159 4.77 1.24 10.27
CA ARG A 159 4.86 1.82 11.62
C ARG A 159 6.29 2.23 11.95
N LEU A 160 7.26 1.40 11.54
CA LEU A 160 8.68 1.71 11.69
C LEU A 160 9.07 2.96 10.89
N LEU A 161 8.62 3.08 9.64
CA LEU A 161 8.83 4.26 8.81
C LEU A 161 8.34 5.53 9.52
N ILE A 162 7.10 5.49 10.02
CA ILE A 162 6.53 6.62 10.76
C ILE A 162 7.35 6.94 12.01
N THR A 163 7.77 5.93 12.79
CA THR A 163 8.62 6.13 13.96
C THR A 163 9.91 6.84 13.59
N ILE A 164 10.57 6.38 12.52
CA ILE A 164 11.82 7.00 12.05
C ILE A 164 11.58 8.46 11.65
N LEU A 165 10.53 8.74 10.91
CA LEU A 165 10.19 10.11 10.49
C LEU A 165 9.86 11.02 11.67
N LEU A 166 9.16 10.51 12.69
CA LEU A 166 8.88 11.26 13.92
C LEU A 166 10.16 11.57 14.69
N LEU A 167 11.08 10.63 14.78
CA LEU A 167 12.39 10.88 15.41
C LEU A 167 13.22 11.90 14.63
N LEU A 168 13.25 11.82 13.29
CA LEU A 168 13.94 12.82 12.47
C LEU A 168 13.33 14.22 12.66
N TYR A 169 12.01 14.31 12.77
CA TYR A 169 11.32 15.57 13.06
C TYR A 169 11.61 16.07 14.48
N PHE A 170 11.63 15.18 15.48
CA PHE A 170 11.95 15.52 16.88
C PHE A 170 13.35 16.11 17.06
N PHE A 171 14.32 15.62 16.29
CA PHE A 171 15.69 16.14 16.31
C PHE A 171 15.91 17.34 15.38
N ASP A 172 14.84 17.97 14.88
CA ASP A 172 14.89 19.11 13.96
C ASP A 172 15.71 18.86 12.67
N LEU A 173 15.87 17.60 12.27
CA LEU A 173 16.58 17.21 11.05
C LEU A 173 15.74 17.41 9.79
N ILE A 174 14.43 17.40 9.92
CA ILE A 174 13.46 17.59 8.83
C ILE A 174 12.31 18.47 9.32
N ASP A 175 11.73 19.27 8.42
CA ASP A 175 10.43 19.92 8.63
C ASP A 175 9.26 19.02 8.21
N PHE A 176 8.01 19.47 8.45
CA PHE A 176 6.82 18.69 8.11
C PHE A 176 6.66 18.48 6.59
N LYS A 177 7.17 19.37 5.77
CA LYS A 177 7.15 19.23 4.31
C LYS A 177 8.05 18.07 3.87
N TYR A 178 9.29 18.02 4.38
CA TYR A 178 10.20 16.89 4.11
C TYR A 178 9.69 15.58 4.72
N PHE A 179 9.10 15.63 5.93
CA PHE A 179 8.39 14.48 6.52
C PHE A 179 7.38 13.88 5.53
N SER A 180 6.55 14.72 4.93
CA SER A 180 5.51 14.30 3.98
C SER A 180 6.09 13.67 2.72
N TYR A 181 7.16 14.21 2.16
CA TYR A 181 7.85 13.64 1.00
C TYR A 181 8.54 12.30 1.31
N LEU A 182 9.19 12.21 2.46
CA LEU A 182 9.82 10.97 2.90
C LEU A 182 8.79 9.89 3.23
N LEU A 183 7.60 10.27 3.69
CA LEU A 183 6.49 9.35 3.88
C LEU A 183 6.09 8.69 2.55
N ILE A 184 5.87 9.49 1.49
CA ILE A 184 5.60 8.94 0.14
C ILE A 184 6.74 8.06 -0.31
N PHE A 185 7.97 8.55 -0.23
CA PHE A 185 9.14 7.79 -0.63
C PHE A 185 9.19 6.42 0.07
N GLY A 186 8.90 6.38 1.37
CA GLY A 186 8.82 5.14 2.14
C GLY A 186 7.74 4.18 1.64
N TYR A 187 6.56 4.70 1.23
CA TYR A 187 5.49 3.87 0.64
C TYR A 187 5.90 3.29 -0.73
N TYR A 188 6.58 4.07 -1.58
CA TYR A 188 7.11 3.56 -2.85
C TYR A 188 8.28 2.59 -2.66
N LEU A 189 9.16 2.84 -1.67
CA LEU A 189 10.22 1.90 -1.32
C LEU A 189 9.63 0.55 -0.88
N ARG A 190 8.58 0.56 -0.05
CA ARG A 190 7.81 -0.63 0.32
C ARG A 190 7.28 -1.37 -0.91
N LEU A 191 6.71 -0.63 -1.87
CA LEU A 191 6.22 -1.19 -3.13
C LEU A 191 7.35 -1.83 -3.92
N ILE A 192 8.49 -1.17 -4.08
CA ILE A 192 9.65 -1.72 -4.79
C ILE A 192 10.13 -3.01 -4.12
N MET A 193 10.22 -3.05 -2.79
CA MET A 193 10.65 -4.23 -2.06
C MET A 193 9.72 -5.43 -2.30
N ILE A 194 8.38 -5.24 -2.29
CA ILE A 194 7.45 -6.34 -2.55
C ILE A 194 7.47 -6.78 -4.03
N ILE A 195 7.67 -5.87 -4.98
CA ILE A 195 7.83 -6.19 -6.40
C ILE A 195 9.05 -7.10 -6.58
N LEU A 196 10.21 -6.67 -6.09
CA LEU A 196 11.44 -7.45 -6.21
C LEU A 196 11.31 -8.83 -5.57
N TYR A 197 10.70 -8.89 -4.39
CA TYR A 197 10.47 -10.14 -3.68
C TYR A 197 9.48 -11.06 -4.43
N SER A 198 8.35 -10.56 -4.89
CA SER A 198 7.35 -11.34 -5.62
C SER A 198 7.91 -11.91 -6.93
N LEU A 199 8.66 -11.09 -7.69
CA LEU A 199 9.31 -11.51 -8.93
C LEU A 199 10.46 -12.51 -8.68
N SER A 200 11.12 -12.48 -7.53
CA SER A 200 12.12 -13.50 -7.15
C SER A 200 11.49 -14.85 -6.86
N ILE A 201 10.24 -14.89 -6.39
CA ILE A 201 9.53 -16.14 -6.08
C ILE A 201 8.86 -16.71 -7.33
N TYR A 202 8.21 -15.88 -8.13
CA TYR A 202 7.50 -16.26 -9.35
C TYR A 202 7.60 -15.15 -10.38
N ARG A 203 8.23 -15.47 -11.51
CA ARG A 203 8.38 -14.51 -12.63
C ARG A 203 7.46 -14.91 -13.77
N PRO A 204 6.40 -14.10 -14.04
CA PRO A 204 5.53 -14.35 -15.18
C PRO A 204 6.25 -14.06 -16.50
N ASP A 205 5.83 -14.72 -17.57
CA ASP A 205 6.29 -14.43 -18.93
C ASP A 205 5.47 -13.28 -19.52
N PHE A 206 6.03 -12.08 -19.55
CA PHE A 206 5.39 -10.87 -20.08
C PHE A 206 5.20 -10.86 -21.62
N LYS A 207 5.70 -11.87 -22.33
CA LYS A 207 5.48 -12.01 -23.78
C LYS A 207 4.11 -12.57 -24.13
N ILE A 208 3.38 -13.09 -23.14
CA ILE A 208 2.02 -13.60 -23.30
C ILE A 208 1.10 -12.38 -23.44
N GLY A 209 0.35 -12.32 -24.56
CA GLY A 209 -0.63 -11.24 -24.79
C GLY A 209 -1.75 -11.25 -23.73
N VAL A 210 -2.49 -10.14 -23.66
CA VAL A 210 -3.67 -10.03 -22.77
C VAL A 210 -4.66 -11.15 -23.11
N PRO A 211 -5.15 -11.93 -22.13
CA PRO A 211 -6.07 -13.05 -22.40
C PRO A 211 -7.35 -12.56 -23.02
N LEU A 212 -7.82 -13.25 -24.08
CA LEU A 212 -9.06 -12.91 -24.77
C LEU A 212 -10.33 -13.27 -23.95
N ASN A 213 -10.22 -14.06 -22.88
CA ASN A 213 -11.34 -14.49 -22.03
C ASN A 213 -11.45 -13.68 -20.72
N ILE A 214 -11.56 -12.37 -20.83
CA ILE A 214 -11.78 -11.47 -19.68
C ILE A 214 -13.10 -11.78 -18.94
N LYS A 215 -14.12 -12.35 -19.65
CA LYS A 215 -15.46 -12.63 -19.08
C LYS A 215 -15.49 -13.68 -17.96
N GLU A 216 -14.47 -14.50 -17.81
CA GLU A 216 -14.42 -15.53 -16.76
C GLU A 216 -13.67 -15.05 -15.49
N ILE A 217 -12.99 -13.88 -15.57
CA ILE A 217 -12.13 -13.36 -14.50
C ILE A 217 -12.79 -12.16 -13.77
N LEU A 218 -13.75 -11.51 -14.40
CA LEU A 218 -14.60 -10.46 -13.81
C LEU A 218 -15.92 -11.02 -13.30
#